data_e55a434c59dcdede8690c8728ac10702
#
_entry.id   e55a434c59dcdede8690c8728ac10702
#
_cell.length_a   1.000
_cell.length_b   1.000
_cell.length_c   1.000
_cell.angle_alpha   90.00
_cell.angle_beta   90.00
_cell.angle_gamma   90.00
#
_symmetry.space_group_name_H-M   'P 1'
#
loop_
_entity.id
_entity.type
_entity.pdbx_description
1 polymer ?
#
loop_
_entity_poly.entity_id
_entity_poly.type
_entity_poly.pdbx_seq_one_letter_code
_entity_poly.pdbx_strand_id
1 'polypeptide(L)'
;MSKAFYLSGLAAALVLAGCQAVNTTSGGAVGVERKQYMFSMLSAEQVNQMYAQSYQQTLSEASSKGVLDKTSANAKRLQTIAGRLIPQAPRFRPDAANWQWEVNLIKSPELNANCGPGGKIIFYSGIIEKLNLSDDEIAAIMGHEMAPVSYTHL
;
A
#
# COMPACT_ATOMS: atom_id res chain seq x y z
N MET A 1 50.69 -3.62 11.54
CA MET A 1 49.64 -4.56 11.14
C MET A 1 48.28 -4.32 11.83
N SER A 2 48.06 -3.30 12.66
CA SER A 2 46.84 -3.10 13.44
C SER A 2 45.78 -2.20 12.83
N LYS A 3 46.12 -1.26 11.92
CA LYS A 3 45.16 -0.29 11.35
C LYS A 3 44.19 -0.90 10.32
N ALA A 4 44.60 -1.94 9.60
CA ALA A 4 43.77 -2.62 8.60
C ALA A 4 42.63 -3.46 9.24
N PHE A 5 42.87 -4.01 10.42
CA PHE A 5 41.87 -4.79 11.15
C PHE A 5 40.72 -3.93 11.73
N TYR A 6 41.02 -2.70 12.12
CA TYR A 6 39.99 -1.77 12.64
C TYR A 6 39.07 -1.23 11.55
N LEU A 7 39.58 -1.01 10.35
CA LEU A 7 38.77 -0.58 9.21
C LEU A 7 37.81 -1.70 8.73
N SER A 8 38.25 -2.95 8.73
CA SER A 8 37.40 -4.10 8.34
C SER A 8 36.28 -4.35 9.36
N GLY A 9 36.53 -4.15 10.65
CA GLY A 9 35.54 -4.27 11.71
C GLY A 9 34.47 -3.16 11.65
N LEU A 10 34.86 -1.94 11.30
CA LEU A 10 33.94 -0.80 11.18
C LEU A 10 33.03 -0.93 9.95
N ALA A 11 33.56 -1.44 8.83
CA ALA A 11 32.79 -1.70 7.62
C ALA A 11 31.72 -2.81 7.83
N ALA A 12 32.08 -3.88 8.57
CA ALA A 12 31.15 -4.95 8.90
C ALA A 12 30.03 -4.52 9.86
N ALA A 13 30.32 -3.61 10.79
CA ALA A 13 29.30 -3.07 11.72
C ALA A 13 28.29 -2.16 11.02
N LEU A 14 28.68 -1.45 9.96
CA LEU A 14 27.80 -0.57 9.18
C LEU A 14 26.79 -1.37 8.33
N VAL A 15 27.11 -2.59 7.92
CA VAL A 15 26.18 -3.43 7.10
C VAL A 15 25.07 -4.04 7.95
N LEU A 16 25.28 -4.21 9.26
CA LEU A 16 24.29 -4.80 10.19
C LEU A 16 23.26 -3.76 10.71
N ALA A 17 23.49 -2.46 10.54
CA ALA A 17 22.59 -1.40 11.01
C ALA A 17 21.44 -1.08 10.03
N GLY A 18 21.38 -1.75 8.87
CA GLY A 18 20.51 -1.37 7.76
C GLY A 18 19.05 -1.85 7.83
N CYS A 19 18.70 -2.77 8.73
CA CYS A 19 17.33 -3.32 8.80
C CYS A 19 16.70 -3.04 10.17
N GLN A 20 15.60 -2.30 10.18
CA GLN A 20 14.78 -2.12 11.38
C GLN A 20 13.50 -2.94 11.28
N ALA A 21 13.13 -3.59 12.41
CA ALA A 21 11.84 -4.26 12.53
C ALA A 21 10.75 -3.22 12.80
N VAL A 22 9.71 -3.20 11.99
CA VAL A 22 8.52 -2.37 12.21
C VAL A 22 7.30 -3.26 12.47
N ASN A 23 6.49 -2.87 13.45
CA ASN A 23 5.21 -3.53 13.69
C ASN A 23 4.19 -3.03 12.68
N THR A 24 3.68 -3.92 11.85
CA THR A 24 2.71 -3.61 10.79
C THR A 24 1.27 -3.93 11.19
N THR A 25 1.07 -4.67 12.28
CA THR A 25 -0.26 -5.01 12.80
C THR A 25 -0.21 -5.01 14.32
N SER A 26 -1.16 -4.36 15.00
CA SER A 26 -1.36 -4.53 16.43
C SER A 26 -2.10 -5.83 16.70
N GLY A 27 -1.57 -6.66 17.62
CA GLY A 27 -2.04 -8.02 17.89
C GLY A 27 -3.46 -8.14 18.49
N GLY A 28 -4.21 -7.05 18.60
CA GLY A 28 -5.46 -7.02 19.38
C GLY A 28 -6.66 -7.72 18.75
N ALA A 29 -6.82 -7.66 17.42
CA ALA A 29 -8.06 -8.15 16.78
C ALA A 29 -7.99 -9.62 16.34
N VAL A 30 -6.80 -10.14 16.03
CA VAL A 30 -6.59 -11.49 15.51
C VAL A 30 -5.48 -12.28 16.21
N GLY A 31 -4.86 -11.72 17.26
CA GLY A 31 -3.82 -12.40 18.03
C GLY A 31 -2.50 -12.65 17.29
N VAL A 32 -2.27 -12.01 16.15
CA VAL A 32 -1.07 -12.18 15.32
C VAL A 32 -0.29 -10.88 15.25
N GLU A 33 0.90 -10.88 15.79
CA GLU A 33 1.86 -9.79 15.59
C GLU A 33 2.73 -10.08 14.37
N ARG A 34 2.79 -9.14 13.44
CA ARG A 34 3.69 -9.20 12.28
C ARG A 34 4.78 -8.16 12.41
N LYS A 35 6.02 -8.61 12.39
CA LYS A 35 7.22 -7.77 12.32
C LYS A 35 7.82 -7.88 10.93
N GLN A 36 8.11 -6.73 10.34
CA GLN A 36 8.80 -6.67 9.06
C GLN A 36 10.11 -5.91 9.21
N TYR A 37 11.09 -6.33 8.44
CA TYR A 37 12.40 -5.67 8.39
C TYR A 37 12.45 -4.77 7.17
N MET A 38 12.63 -3.48 7.39
CA MET A 38 12.81 -2.49 6.33
C MET A 38 14.28 -2.08 6.22
N PHE A 39 14.72 -1.82 5.00
CA PHE A 39 16.03 -1.21 4.76
C PHE A 39 15.97 0.25 5.20
N SER A 40 16.79 0.63 6.20
CA SER A 40 16.64 1.88 6.98
C SER A 40 17.29 3.12 6.32
N MET A 41 17.47 3.13 5.00
CA MET A 41 18.02 4.32 4.32
C MET A 41 17.00 5.45 4.13
N LEU A 42 15.70 5.13 4.19
CA LEU A 42 14.62 6.11 4.07
C LEU A 42 13.74 6.05 5.32
N SER A 43 13.32 7.21 5.83
CA SER A 43 12.31 7.24 6.89
C SER A 43 10.94 6.84 6.33
N ALA A 44 10.05 6.36 7.21
CA ALA A 44 8.67 6.06 6.82
C ALA A 44 7.97 7.29 6.20
N GLU A 45 8.27 8.50 6.70
CA GLU A 45 7.76 9.74 6.17
C GLU A 45 8.24 10.00 4.74
N GLN A 46 9.53 9.76 4.46
CA GLN A 46 10.08 9.90 3.11
C GLN A 46 9.44 8.92 2.13
N VAL A 47 9.22 7.67 2.56
CA VAL A 47 8.52 6.65 1.75
C VAL A 47 7.08 7.10 1.47
N ASN A 48 6.36 7.58 2.48
CA ASN A 48 5.00 8.08 2.33
C ASN A 48 4.92 9.26 1.35
N GLN A 49 5.86 10.21 1.44
CA GLN A 49 5.92 11.36 0.54
C GLN A 49 6.22 10.94 -0.91
N MET A 50 7.19 10.06 -1.11
CA MET A 50 7.50 9.53 -2.44
C MET A 50 6.30 8.80 -3.06
N TYR A 51 5.63 7.97 -2.27
CA TYR A 51 4.43 7.28 -2.72
C TYR A 51 3.31 8.27 -3.07
N ALA A 52 3.06 9.26 -2.22
CA ALA A 52 2.03 10.28 -2.47
C ALA A 52 2.29 11.05 -3.77
N GLN A 53 3.54 11.39 -4.07
CA GLN A 53 3.92 12.03 -5.33
C GLN A 53 3.67 11.11 -6.54
N SER A 54 4.13 9.86 -6.47
CA SER A 54 3.92 8.86 -7.52
C SER A 54 2.43 8.59 -7.77
N TYR A 55 1.64 8.50 -6.71
CA TYR A 55 0.20 8.34 -6.78
C TYR A 55 -0.48 9.50 -7.51
N GLN A 56 -0.15 10.74 -7.13
CA GLN A 56 -0.69 11.94 -7.78
C GLN A 56 -0.28 12.04 -9.26
N GLN A 57 0.95 11.67 -9.58
CA GLN A 57 1.41 11.59 -10.96
C GLN A 57 0.58 10.56 -11.76
N THR A 58 0.38 9.36 -11.21
CA THR A 58 -0.43 8.31 -11.84
C THR A 58 -1.86 8.79 -12.12
N LEU A 59 -2.50 9.46 -11.15
CA LEU A 59 -3.85 9.98 -11.34
C LEU A 59 -3.89 11.12 -12.38
N SER A 60 -2.89 12.00 -12.37
CA SER A 60 -2.77 13.09 -13.35
C SER A 60 -2.61 12.55 -14.77
N GLU A 61 -1.74 11.55 -14.95
CA GLU A 61 -1.55 10.88 -16.24
C GLU A 61 -2.82 10.15 -16.69
N ALA A 62 -3.49 9.44 -15.80
CA ALA A 62 -4.75 8.77 -16.10
C ALA A 62 -5.85 9.77 -16.48
N SER A 63 -5.90 10.91 -15.80
CA SER A 63 -6.82 12.00 -16.10
C SER A 63 -6.54 12.62 -17.48
N SER A 64 -5.30 12.94 -17.77
CA SER A 64 -4.90 13.53 -19.06
C SER A 64 -5.16 12.61 -20.24
N LYS A 65 -5.06 11.30 -20.04
CA LYS A 65 -5.38 10.27 -21.04
C LYS A 65 -6.88 9.93 -21.11
N GLY A 66 -7.72 10.55 -20.26
CA GLY A 66 -9.15 10.27 -20.19
C GLY A 66 -9.51 8.87 -19.69
N VAL A 67 -8.57 8.18 -18.99
CA VAL A 67 -8.77 6.82 -18.49
C VAL A 67 -9.04 6.76 -16.99
N LEU A 68 -8.97 7.88 -16.25
CA LEU A 68 -9.39 7.94 -14.87
C LEU A 68 -10.92 7.91 -14.80
N ASP A 69 -11.47 6.83 -14.27
CA ASP A 69 -12.91 6.59 -14.27
C ASP A 69 -13.53 6.88 -12.89
N LYS A 70 -14.39 7.88 -12.82
CA LYS A 70 -15.10 8.28 -11.60
C LYS A 70 -16.61 8.03 -11.64
N THR A 71 -17.15 7.62 -12.78
CA THR A 71 -18.60 7.66 -13.02
C THR A 71 -19.22 6.34 -13.45
N SER A 72 -18.43 5.39 -13.97
CA SER A 72 -18.94 4.11 -14.43
C SER A 72 -19.58 3.28 -13.29
N ALA A 73 -20.31 2.25 -13.67
CA ALA A 73 -20.87 1.29 -12.72
C ALA A 73 -19.77 0.66 -11.85
N ASN A 74 -18.63 0.27 -12.44
CA ASN A 74 -17.50 -0.30 -11.69
C ASN A 74 -16.86 0.71 -10.73
N ALA A 75 -16.72 1.97 -11.12
CA ALA A 75 -16.24 3.01 -10.21
C ALA A 75 -17.17 3.19 -9.00
N LYS A 76 -18.49 3.18 -9.22
CA LYS A 76 -19.49 3.27 -8.14
C LYS A 76 -19.48 2.03 -7.23
N ARG A 77 -19.33 0.82 -7.81
CA ARG A 77 -19.18 -0.42 -7.04
C ARG A 77 -17.98 -0.34 -6.09
N LEU A 78 -16.82 0.09 -6.59
CA LEU A 78 -15.60 0.26 -5.78
C LEU A 78 -15.82 1.25 -4.63
N GLN A 79 -16.46 2.39 -4.87
CA GLN A 79 -16.78 3.37 -3.82
C GLN A 79 -17.71 2.78 -2.76
N THR A 80 -18.74 2.03 -3.16
CA THR A 80 -19.68 1.39 -2.25
C THR A 80 -18.98 0.35 -1.37
N ILE A 81 -18.14 -0.50 -1.97
CA ILE A 81 -17.37 -1.52 -1.26
C ILE A 81 -16.39 -0.89 -0.29
N ALA A 82 -15.64 0.12 -0.74
CA ALA A 82 -14.70 0.88 0.09
C ALA A 82 -15.38 1.53 1.30
N GLY A 83 -16.55 2.12 1.10
CA GLY A 83 -17.35 2.73 2.17
C GLY A 83 -17.74 1.74 3.27
N ARG A 84 -17.82 0.43 2.98
CA ARG A 84 -18.06 -0.65 3.96
C ARG A 84 -16.79 -1.16 4.62
N LEU A 85 -15.67 -1.20 3.90
CA LEU A 85 -14.41 -1.77 4.39
C LEU A 85 -13.57 -0.75 5.18
N ILE A 86 -13.45 0.49 4.70
CA ILE A 86 -12.62 1.53 5.31
C ILE A 86 -12.93 1.73 6.81
N PRO A 87 -14.19 1.77 7.27
CA PRO A 87 -14.50 1.91 8.70
C PRO A 87 -14.00 0.75 9.58
N GLN A 88 -13.64 -0.38 8.98
CA GLN A 88 -13.10 -1.53 9.70
C GLN A 88 -11.57 -1.48 9.83
N ALA A 89 -10.88 -0.72 9.00
CA ALA A 89 -9.42 -0.64 8.97
C ALA A 89 -8.79 -0.26 10.34
N PRO A 90 -9.34 0.67 11.13
CA PRO A 90 -8.78 1.02 12.44
C PRO A 90 -8.74 -0.12 13.46
N ARG A 91 -9.54 -1.18 13.27
CA ARG A 91 -9.51 -2.38 14.14
C ARG A 91 -8.20 -3.15 14.02
N PHE A 92 -7.56 -3.08 12.86
CA PHE A 92 -6.32 -3.78 12.54
C PHE A 92 -5.12 -2.84 12.62
N ARG A 93 -5.35 -1.57 12.32
CA ARG A 93 -4.34 -0.52 12.28
C ARG A 93 -4.93 0.81 12.78
N PRO A 94 -4.73 1.15 14.06
CA PRO A 94 -5.39 2.31 14.68
C PRO A 94 -5.12 3.65 13.98
N ASP A 95 -3.92 3.86 13.41
CA ASP A 95 -3.55 5.05 12.67
C ASP A 95 -4.33 5.23 11.35
N ALA A 96 -4.91 4.16 10.82
CA ALA A 96 -5.75 4.19 9.62
C ALA A 96 -7.02 5.05 9.78
N ALA A 97 -7.43 5.34 11.02
CA ALA A 97 -8.52 6.28 11.32
C ALA A 97 -8.22 7.70 10.82
N ASN A 98 -6.93 8.07 10.73
CA ASN A 98 -6.48 9.40 10.32
C ASN A 98 -6.05 9.47 8.85
N TRP A 99 -6.15 8.38 8.11
CA TRP A 99 -5.72 8.33 6.73
C TRP A 99 -6.70 9.05 5.80
N GLN A 100 -6.15 9.69 4.78
CA GLN A 100 -6.90 10.30 3.69
C GLN A 100 -7.23 9.25 2.64
N TRP A 101 -8.20 8.38 2.94
CA TRP A 101 -8.59 7.28 2.06
C TRP A 101 -9.10 7.78 0.70
N GLU A 102 -8.58 7.20 -0.36
CA GLU A 102 -9.01 7.45 -1.72
C GLU A 102 -9.09 6.14 -2.49
N VAL A 103 -10.15 5.98 -3.30
CA VAL A 103 -10.33 4.83 -4.18
C VAL A 103 -10.54 5.33 -5.60
N ASN A 104 -9.70 4.91 -6.51
CA ASN A 104 -9.76 5.29 -7.91
C ASN A 104 -9.77 4.07 -8.83
N LEU A 105 -10.51 4.19 -9.94
CA LEU A 105 -10.51 3.21 -11.02
C LEU A 105 -9.80 3.80 -12.24
N ILE A 106 -8.84 3.07 -12.78
CA ILE A 106 -8.17 3.41 -14.03
C ILE A 106 -8.60 2.40 -15.10
N LYS A 107 -9.11 2.89 -16.23
CA LYS A 107 -9.42 2.07 -17.39
C LYS A 107 -8.12 1.55 -18.02
N SER A 108 -7.86 0.27 -17.81
CA SER A 108 -6.65 -0.41 -18.29
C SER A 108 -6.94 -1.91 -18.37
N PRO A 109 -6.38 -2.65 -19.35
CA PRO A 109 -6.51 -4.09 -19.43
C PRO A 109 -5.72 -4.84 -18.35
N GLU A 110 -5.03 -4.16 -17.50
CA GLU A 110 -4.17 -4.71 -16.46
C GLU A 110 -4.98 -5.45 -15.39
N LEU A 111 -4.49 -6.64 -14.97
CA LEU A 111 -5.11 -7.47 -13.92
C LEU A 111 -4.47 -7.11 -12.58
N ASN A 112 -4.72 -5.91 -12.10
CA ASN A 112 -4.05 -5.40 -10.91
C ASN A 112 -4.95 -4.50 -10.05
N ALA A 113 -4.61 -4.46 -8.75
CA ALA A 113 -5.09 -3.50 -7.79
C ALA A 113 -3.97 -3.24 -6.78
N ASN A 114 -3.93 -2.08 -6.17
CA ASN A 114 -2.95 -1.77 -5.12
C ASN A 114 -3.50 -0.79 -4.10
N CYS A 115 -2.96 -0.85 -2.89
CA CYS A 115 -3.19 0.14 -1.85
C CYS A 115 -1.83 0.59 -1.29
N GLY A 116 -1.58 1.86 -1.34
CA GLY A 116 -0.37 2.44 -0.79
C GLY A 116 -0.57 3.15 0.55
N PRO A 117 0.52 3.70 1.10
CA PRO A 117 0.51 4.45 2.34
C PRO A 117 -0.57 5.53 2.38
N GLY A 118 -1.19 5.71 3.55
CA GLY A 118 -2.26 6.70 3.74
C GLY A 118 -3.59 6.33 3.08
N GLY A 119 -3.78 5.05 2.68
CA GLY A 119 -5.07 4.57 2.17
C GLY A 119 -5.34 4.93 0.71
N LYS A 120 -4.31 5.00 -0.12
CA LYS A 120 -4.41 5.34 -1.55
C LYS A 120 -4.61 4.07 -2.37
N ILE A 121 -5.86 3.81 -2.81
CA ILE A 121 -6.26 2.59 -3.51
C ILE A 121 -6.47 2.87 -4.99
N ILE A 122 -5.87 2.06 -5.84
CA ILE A 122 -6.11 2.05 -7.29
C ILE A 122 -6.54 0.63 -7.69
N PHE A 123 -7.63 0.55 -8.44
CA PHE A 123 -8.02 -0.61 -9.21
C PHE A 123 -7.88 -0.32 -10.69
N TYR A 124 -7.46 -1.33 -11.45
CA TYR A 124 -7.49 -1.28 -12.91
C TYR A 124 -8.72 -2.03 -13.41
N SER A 125 -9.42 -1.50 -14.43
CA SER A 125 -10.69 -2.08 -14.86
C SER A 125 -10.55 -3.54 -15.35
N GLY A 126 -9.39 -3.89 -15.88
CA GLY A 126 -9.10 -5.23 -16.37
C GLY A 126 -9.29 -6.34 -15.33
N ILE A 127 -8.93 -6.11 -14.04
CA ILE A 127 -9.12 -7.15 -13.02
C ILE A 127 -10.60 -7.43 -12.77
N ILE A 128 -11.44 -6.39 -12.80
CA ILE A 128 -12.89 -6.52 -12.59
C ILE A 128 -13.56 -7.16 -13.81
N GLU A 129 -13.25 -6.66 -14.99
CA GLU A 129 -13.95 -6.99 -16.24
C GLU A 129 -13.53 -8.35 -16.81
N LYS A 130 -12.22 -8.62 -16.90
CA LYS A 130 -11.72 -9.87 -17.47
C LYS A 130 -11.97 -11.08 -16.57
N LEU A 131 -11.97 -10.87 -15.25
CA LEU A 131 -12.27 -11.93 -14.28
C LEU A 131 -13.75 -11.96 -13.92
N ASN A 132 -14.55 -11.03 -14.43
CA ASN A 132 -15.98 -10.91 -14.15
C ASN A 132 -16.29 -10.93 -12.65
N LEU A 133 -15.55 -10.13 -11.87
CA LEU A 133 -15.61 -10.18 -10.40
C LEU A 133 -16.95 -9.70 -9.87
N SER A 134 -17.50 -10.48 -8.93
CA SER A 134 -18.60 -10.10 -8.05
C SER A 134 -18.15 -9.03 -7.03
N ASP A 135 -19.12 -8.40 -6.36
CA ASP A 135 -18.84 -7.41 -5.32
C ASP A 135 -18.07 -8.02 -4.13
N ASP A 136 -18.37 -9.27 -3.78
CA ASP A 136 -17.70 -9.99 -2.69
C ASP A 136 -16.22 -10.30 -3.05
N GLU A 137 -15.94 -10.65 -4.31
CA GLU A 137 -14.58 -10.89 -4.78
C GLU A 137 -13.78 -9.58 -4.86
N ILE A 138 -14.40 -8.48 -5.31
CA ILE A 138 -13.79 -7.14 -5.25
C ILE A 138 -13.51 -6.75 -3.81
N ALA A 139 -14.45 -7.01 -2.89
CA ALA A 139 -14.27 -6.72 -1.46
C ALA A 139 -13.13 -7.55 -0.86
N ALA A 140 -12.97 -8.81 -1.25
CA ALA A 140 -11.87 -9.67 -0.80
C ALA A 140 -10.52 -9.14 -1.30
N ILE A 141 -10.41 -8.76 -2.57
CA ILE A 141 -9.19 -8.15 -3.13
C ILE A 141 -8.90 -6.83 -2.43
N MET A 142 -9.87 -5.93 -2.32
CA MET A 142 -9.71 -4.63 -1.66
C MET A 142 -9.28 -4.80 -0.20
N GLY A 143 -9.88 -5.73 0.54
CA GLY A 143 -9.50 -6.04 1.92
C GLY A 143 -8.08 -6.59 2.02
N HIS A 144 -7.64 -7.40 1.05
CA HIS A 144 -6.27 -7.88 0.95
C HIS A 144 -5.28 -6.71 0.75
N GLU A 145 -5.60 -5.81 -0.16
CA GLU A 145 -4.76 -4.62 -0.43
C GLU A 145 -4.75 -3.64 0.76
N MET A 146 -5.85 -3.52 1.48
CA MET A 146 -5.95 -2.68 2.69
C MET A 146 -5.29 -3.30 3.92
N ALA A 147 -5.11 -4.63 3.95
CA ALA A 147 -4.36 -5.31 5.01
C ALA A 147 -2.98 -4.67 5.11
N PRO A 148 -2.34 -4.61 6.30
CA PRO A 148 -1.18 -3.77 6.53
C PRO A 148 -0.20 -3.88 5.38
N VAL A 149 -0.15 -2.82 4.57
CA VAL A 149 0.69 -2.76 3.37
C VAL A 149 2.11 -2.98 3.84
N SER A 150 2.57 -4.19 3.64
CA SER A 150 3.96 -4.46 3.78
C SER A 150 4.66 -3.64 2.71
N TYR A 151 5.58 -2.78 3.10
CA TYR A 151 6.46 -2.03 2.20
C TYR A 151 7.34 -2.95 1.32
N THR A 152 6.91 -4.17 1.06
CA THR A 152 7.62 -5.21 0.33
C THR A 152 7.32 -5.25 -1.16
N HIS A 153 6.53 -4.31 -1.68
CA HIS A 153 6.24 -4.20 -3.11
C HIS A 153 6.90 -2.97 -3.77
N LEU A 154 8.14 -2.65 -3.32
CA LEU A 154 9.05 -1.76 -4.06
C LEU A 154 10.23 -2.56 -4.59
#